data_97dbabdeaf05f5d0a319ca8066132e3b
#
_entry.id   97dbabdeaf05f5d0a319ca8066132e3b
#
_cell.length_a   1.000
_cell.length_b   1.000
_cell.length_c   1.000
_cell.angle_alpha   90.00
_cell.angle_beta   90.00
_cell.angle_gamma   90.00
#
_symmetry.space_group_name_H-M   'P 1'
#
loop_
_entity.id
_entity.type
_entity.pdbx_description
1 polymer ?
#
loop_
_entity_poly.entity_id
_entity_poly.type
_entity_poly.pdbx_seq_one_letter_code
_entity_poly.pdbx_strand_id
1 'polypeptide(L)'
;MKQIINMKITSFFVLFIMHINSVIAQPNPGTFKERFARGEADNLNKPYEGIVTSKGVEKGLFPIKSTGVSTQPIMKAGELFLKSLSSEQLAKTNFEIQNNEWQKWANVDNGLYTRQGISIKEMSVDQRKLAFKLMQEALSAKGLKLSKDIMKTDQTLRELNNNDPIYDEELYFFTIMGKPSMTEPWGWQIDGHHLVINYFILGDQVVMTPVFMGGEPIITTTGKYKGNTIFQDEQNIGLGFMQSLSAAQQKEAIISEDKGRNNIRAEAFSDNKTVDYQGLVTTKMSKEQKEKLLALTRQYISNMREGHAKIKMEDIKKHLDNTWFSWIGKKDKDAVFYYRIHSPVILIEFDHQGPIGIKGPDREATRNHIHTIVRTPNGNDYGKDLLKQHIKEHHSHK
;
A
#
# COMPACT_ATOMS: atom_id res chain seq x y z
N MET A 1 77.64 -0.11 68.80
CA MET A 1 77.60 0.07 67.34
C MET A 1 76.15 -0.23 66.86
N LYS A 2 75.36 0.85 66.60
CA LYS A 2 73.97 0.74 66.14
C LYS A 2 73.93 1.10 64.67
N GLN A 3 73.56 0.19 63.79
CA GLN A 3 73.31 0.46 62.39
C GLN A 3 71.87 0.97 62.26
N ILE A 4 71.77 2.12 61.61
CA ILE A 4 70.48 2.76 61.25
C ILE A 4 70.18 2.30 59.83
N ILE A 5 69.02 1.59 59.68
CA ILE A 5 68.52 1.18 58.37
C ILE A 5 67.56 2.29 57.90
N ASN A 6 67.97 2.96 56.80
CA ASN A 6 67.11 3.91 56.09
C ASN A 6 66.12 3.18 55.18
N MET A 7 64.80 3.28 55.51
CA MET A 7 63.73 2.77 54.69
C MET A 7 63.15 3.88 53.78
N LYS A 8 63.40 3.78 52.51
CA LYS A 8 62.77 4.67 51.49
C LYS A 8 61.36 4.23 51.26
N ILE A 9 60.42 5.06 51.60
CA ILE A 9 58.95 4.87 51.27
C ILE A 9 58.77 5.41 49.86
N THR A 10 58.48 4.51 48.89
CA THR A 10 58.04 4.86 47.53
C THR A 10 56.53 4.91 47.49
N SER A 11 55.95 6.10 47.42
CA SER A 11 54.53 6.28 47.28
C SER A 11 54.10 5.95 45.85
N PHE A 12 53.32 4.88 45.69
CA PHE A 12 52.64 4.56 44.44
C PHE A 12 51.32 5.35 44.39
N PHE A 13 51.24 6.34 43.51
CA PHE A 13 49.96 7.01 43.14
C PHE A 13 49.27 6.12 42.14
N VAL A 14 48.20 5.43 42.56
CA VAL A 14 47.30 4.72 41.65
C VAL A 14 46.29 5.73 41.11
N LEU A 15 46.44 6.11 39.85
CA LEU A 15 45.46 6.94 39.13
C LEU A 15 44.25 6.09 38.78
N PHE A 16 43.14 6.27 39.50
CA PHE A 16 41.87 5.63 39.20
C PHE A 16 41.16 6.42 38.06
N ILE A 17 41.35 5.98 36.82
CA ILE A 17 40.60 6.52 35.67
C ILE A 17 39.17 5.99 35.74
N MET A 18 38.26 6.80 36.26
CA MET A 18 36.80 6.54 36.11
C MET A 18 36.45 6.68 34.64
N HIS A 19 36.24 5.57 33.97
CA HIS A 19 35.54 5.55 32.71
C HIS A 19 34.04 5.87 32.97
N ILE A 20 33.65 7.11 32.75
CA ILE A 20 32.27 7.50 32.68
C ILE A 20 31.74 6.95 31.34
N ASN A 21 31.15 5.75 31.39
CA ASN A 21 30.33 5.26 30.30
C ASN A 21 29.09 6.16 30.26
N SER A 22 29.11 7.17 29.41
CA SER A 22 27.91 7.89 29.00
C SER A 22 27.01 6.90 28.28
N VAL A 23 26.07 6.31 29.00
CA VAL A 23 24.93 5.61 28.40
C VAL A 23 24.16 6.68 27.64
N ILE A 24 24.41 6.77 26.33
CA ILE A 24 23.54 7.53 25.45
C ILE A 24 22.18 6.85 25.56
N ALA A 25 21.28 7.43 26.31
CA ALA A 25 19.90 6.97 26.42
C ALA A 25 19.34 6.91 25.00
N GLN A 26 19.01 5.71 24.53
CA GLN A 26 18.32 5.58 23.23
C GLN A 26 17.03 6.41 23.32
N PRO A 27 16.75 7.24 22.31
CA PRO A 27 15.53 8.04 22.33
C PRO A 27 14.33 7.12 22.52
N ASN A 28 13.45 7.47 23.44
CA ASN A 28 12.21 6.74 23.68
C ASN A 28 11.49 6.57 22.33
N PRO A 29 11.15 5.36 21.90
CA PRO A 29 10.53 5.11 20.60
C PRO A 29 9.21 5.85 20.40
N GLY A 30 8.65 6.46 21.43
CA GLY A 30 7.38 7.18 21.39
C GLY A 30 6.16 6.25 21.27
N THR A 31 5.00 6.85 21.28
CA THR A 31 3.71 6.17 21.06
C THR A 31 3.62 5.67 19.59
N PHE A 32 2.70 4.74 19.31
CA PHE A 32 2.40 4.30 17.94
C PHE A 32 2.03 5.49 17.04
N LYS A 33 1.18 6.40 17.51
CA LYS A 33 0.78 7.60 16.77
C LYS A 33 1.96 8.49 16.41
N GLU A 34 2.90 8.71 17.31
CA GLU A 34 4.12 9.48 17.04
C GLU A 34 5.04 8.77 16.05
N ARG A 35 5.09 7.44 16.06
CA ARG A 35 5.86 6.67 15.08
C ARG A 35 5.27 6.77 13.67
N PHE A 36 3.95 6.75 13.53
CA PHE A 36 3.27 6.97 12.26
C PHE A 36 3.52 8.39 11.72
N ALA A 37 3.38 9.41 12.58
CA ALA A 37 3.66 10.79 12.20
C ALA A 37 5.13 11.01 11.76
N ARG A 38 6.09 10.37 12.45
CA ARG A 38 7.50 10.40 12.01
C ARG A 38 7.70 9.67 10.68
N GLY A 39 7.11 8.48 10.51
CA GLY A 39 7.21 7.72 9.26
C GLY A 39 6.70 8.52 8.06
N GLU A 40 5.57 9.21 8.22
CA GLU A 40 5.03 10.14 7.21
C GLU A 40 6.00 11.28 6.93
N ALA A 41 6.47 11.98 7.96
CA ALA A 41 7.41 13.09 7.81
C ALA A 41 8.72 12.65 7.13
N ASP A 42 9.28 11.53 7.51
CA ASP A 42 10.50 10.97 6.92
C ASP A 42 10.30 10.59 5.44
N ASN A 43 9.12 10.10 5.07
CA ASN A 43 8.77 9.80 3.69
C ASN A 43 8.64 11.07 2.85
N LEU A 44 7.94 12.09 3.37
CA LEU A 44 7.68 13.36 2.68
C LEU A 44 8.92 14.24 2.54
N ASN A 45 9.89 14.13 3.45
CA ASN A 45 11.14 14.91 3.43
C ASN A 45 12.14 14.40 2.38
N LYS A 46 11.89 13.28 1.73
CA LYS A 46 12.73 12.71 0.68
C LYS A 46 12.17 13.06 -0.69
N PRO A 47 13.02 13.41 -1.67
CA PRO A 47 12.59 13.47 -3.06
C PRO A 47 11.92 12.17 -3.47
N TYR A 48 10.79 12.26 -4.15
CA TYR A 48 10.08 11.08 -4.60
C TYR A 48 10.86 10.34 -5.70
N GLU A 49 11.11 9.06 -5.50
CA GLU A 49 11.79 8.16 -6.45
C GLU A 49 10.91 6.96 -6.82
N GLY A 50 10.01 6.55 -5.93
CA GLY A 50 9.17 5.37 -6.06
C GLY A 50 9.82 4.09 -5.52
N ILE A 51 9.16 2.97 -5.76
CA ILE A 51 9.76 1.65 -5.52
C ILE A 51 10.74 1.36 -6.65
N VAL A 52 11.99 1.08 -6.31
CA VAL A 52 13.07 0.80 -7.26
C VAL A 52 13.82 -0.46 -6.88
N THR A 53 14.61 -1.00 -7.79
CA THR A 53 15.63 -2.00 -7.46
C THR A 53 16.96 -1.32 -7.08
N SER A 54 17.95 -2.09 -6.60
CA SER A 54 19.31 -1.59 -6.35
C SER A 54 20.00 -1.00 -7.59
N LYS A 55 19.44 -1.23 -8.79
CA LYS A 55 19.91 -0.64 -10.05
C LYS A 55 19.34 0.77 -10.30
N GLY A 56 18.48 1.27 -9.40
CA GLY A 56 17.81 2.57 -9.54
C GLY A 56 16.59 2.53 -10.45
N VAL A 57 16.13 3.73 -10.86
CA VAL A 57 14.93 3.92 -11.69
C VAL A 57 15.19 3.49 -13.14
N GLU A 58 14.38 2.59 -13.66
CA GLU A 58 14.32 2.27 -15.09
C GLU A 58 13.41 3.30 -15.80
N LYS A 59 13.96 4.02 -16.78
CA LYS A 59 13.26 5.11 -17.49
C LYS A 59 12.55 4.64 -18.75
N GLY A 60 11.55 5.42 -19.19
CA GLY A 60 10.85 5.18 -20.47
C GLY A 60 9.79 4.09 -20.43
N LEU A 61 9.43 3.60 -19.25
CA LEU A 61 8.42 2.56 -19.06
C LEU A 61 6.98 3.07 -19.28
N PHE A 62 6.73 4.34 -19.02
CA PHE A 62 5.39 4.93 -18.95
C PHE A 62 5.24 6.14 -19.90
N PRO A 63 5.25 5.95 -21.24
CA PRO A 63 5.09 7.07 -22.16
C PRO A 63 3.68 7.66 -22.10
N ILE A 64 3.57 8.99 -22.27
CA ILE A 64 2.27 9.63 -22.51
C ILE A 64 1.76 9.16 -23.88
N LYS A 65 0.56 8.57 -23.90
CA LYS A 65 -0.08 8.07 -25.12
C LYS A 65 -1.59 7.95 -24.92
N SER A 66 -2.36 8.07 -25.99
CA SER A 66 -3.77 7.75 -25.92
C SER A 66 -3.99 6.23 -25.72
N THR A 67 -4.92 5.89 -24.86
CA THR A 67 -5.37 4.51 -24.61
C THR A 67 -6.64 4.17 -25.38
N GLY A 68 -7.38 5.19 -25.86
CA GLY A 68 -8.70 5.05 -26.48
C GLY A 68 -9.82 4.72 -25.48
N VAL A 69 -9.54 4.72 -24.17
CA VAL A 69 -10.53 4.41 -23.10
C VAL A 69 -10.95 5.71 -22.42
N SER A 70 -12.18 6.16 -22.69
CA SER A 70 -12.67 7.45 -22.19
C SER A 70 -12.69 7.55 -20.67
N THR A 71 -12.11 8.62 -20.12
CA THR A 71 -12.17 9.03 -18.71
C THR A 71 -13.28 10.05 -18.44
N GLN A 72 -14.07 10.44 -19.46
CA GLN A 72 -15.16 11.42 -19.33
C GLN A 72 -16.18 11.10 -18.23
N PRO A 73 -16.65 9.85 -18.04
CA PRO A 73 -17.56 9.53 -16.95
C PRO A 73 -16.95 9.79 -15.58
N ILE A 74 -15.65 9.49 -15.40
CA ILE A 74 -14.92 9.70 -14.14
C ILE A 74 -14.80 11.22 -13.90
N MET A 75 -14.40 11.98 -14.92
CA MET A 75 -14.27 13.44 -14.87
C MET A 75 -15.59 14.10 -14.45
N LYS A 76 -16.70 13.74 -15.10
CA LYS A 76 -18.04 14.28 -14.75
C LYS A 76 -18.45 13.94 -13.32
N ALA A 77 -18.16 12.72 -12.85
CA ALA A 77 -18.46 12.32 -11.48
C ALA A 77 -17.64 13.11 -10.46
N GLY A 78 -16.34 13.34 -10.73
CA GLY A 78 -15.46 14.20 -9.91
C GLY A 78 -15.94 15.64 -9.83
N GLU A 79 -16.34 16.25 -10.96
CA GLU A 79 -16.91 17.59 -10.98
C GLU A 79 -18.19 17.71 -10.15
N LEU A 80 -19.11 16.76 -10.29
CA LEU A 80 -20.36 16.76 -9.55
C LEU A 80 -20.12 16.60 -8.04
N PHE A 81 -19.17 15.74 -7.67
CA PHE A 81 -18.78 15.57 -6.27
C PHE A 81 -18.22 16.88 -5.71
N LEU A 82 -17.23 17.51 -6.35
CA LEU A 82 -16.67 18.79 -5.89
C LEU A 82 -17.71 19.89 -5.80
N LYS A 83 -18.61 20.01 -6.78
CA LYS A 83 -19.72 21.01 -6.79
C LYS A 83 -20.72 20.82 -5.64
N SER A 84 -20.82 19.62 -5.07
CA SER A 84 -21.73 19.33 -3.96
C SER A 84 -21.19 19.72 -2.60
N LEU A 85 -19.88 20.03 -2.51
CA LEU A 85 -19.21 20.34 -1.26
C LEU A 85 -19.42 21.82 -0.87
N SER A 86 -19.58 22.07 0.44
CA SER A 86 -19.50 23.44 0.97
C SER A 86 -18.09 24.01 0.81
N SER A 87 -17.94 25.32 0.96
CA SER A 87 -16.62 25.97 0.88
C SER A 87 -15.63 25.40 1.92
N GLU A 88 -16.11 25.10 3.13
CA GLU A 88 -15.31 24.48 4.19
C GLU A 88 -14.90 23.05 3.85
N GLN A 89 -15.85 22.24 3.36
CA GLN A 89 -15.57 20.87 2.91
C GLN A 89 -14.60 20.87 1.73
N LEU A 90 -14.79 21.77 0.77
CA LEU A 90 -13.92 21.90 -0.40
C LEU A 90 -12.48 22.24 0.00
N ALA A 91 -12.28 23.16 0.94
CA ALA A 91 -10.96 23.59 1.39
C ALA A 91 -10.11 22.46 1.98
N LYS A 92 -10.74 21.45 2.61
CA LYS A 92 -10.03 20.28 3.15
C LYS A 92 -10.00 19.07 2.20
N THR A 93 -10.69 19.15 1.05
CA THR A 93 -10.86 18.00 0.14
C THR A 93 -10.12 18.19 -1.18
N ASN A 94 -9.99 19.43 -1.67
CA ASN A 94 -9.37 19.71 -2.96
C ASN A 94 -7.98 20.31 -2.80
N PHE A 95 -6.97 19.67 -3.36
CA PHE A 95 -5.56 20.03 -3.31
C PHE A 95 -5.00 20.27 -4.72
N GLU A 96 -3.89 21.00 -4.82
CA GLU A 96 -3.16 21.13 -6.08
C GLU A 96 -2.61 19.77 -6.54
N ILE A 97 -2.49 19.57 -7.87
CA ILE A 97 -2.07 18.28 -8.46
C ILE A 97 -0.68 17.81 -7.96
N GLN A 98 0.23 18.73 -7.67
CA GLN A 98 1.58 18.43 -7.17
C GLN A 98 1.65 18.34 -5.65
N ASN A 99 0.53 18.47 -4.95
CA ASN A 99 0.51 18.42 -3.48
C ASN A 99 1.00 17.06 -2.97
N ASN A 100 1.72 17.09 -1.85
CA ASN A 100 2.19 15.87 -1.17
C ASN A 100 1.05 15.07 -0.52
N GLU A 101 -0.19 15.55 -0.57
CA GLU A 101 -1.36 14.82 -0.09
C GLU A 101 -1.50 13.44 -0.73
N TRP A 102 -1.06 13.26 -1.98
CA TRP A 102 -0.96 11.95 -2.62
C TRP A 102 -0.23 10.89 -1.76
N GLN A 103 0.80 11.29 -1.01
CA GLN A 103 1.66 10.40 -0.24
C GLN A 103 1.21 10.27 1.23
N LYS A 104 0.21 11.06 1.64
CA LYS A 104 -0.35 11.02 2.99
C LYS A 104 -1.52 10.05 3.04
N TRP A 105 -1.20 8.82 3.34
CA TRP A 105 -2.17 7.75 3.56
C TRP A 105 -1.61 6.68 4.48
N ALA A 106 -2.48 5.99 5.19
CA ALA A 106 -2.09 4.86 6.02
C ALA A 106 -3.24 3.84 6.14
N ASN A 107 -2.88 2.56 6.13
CA ASN A 107 -3.81 1.43 6.22
C ASN A 107 -4.29 1.10 7.64
N VAL A 108 -3.91 1.90 8.65
CA VAL A 108 -4.22 1.69 10.06
C VAL A 108 -5.54 2.34 10.47
N ASP A 109 -6.06 1.98 11.64
CA ASP A 109 -7.28 2.55 12.21
C ASP A 109 -7.19 4.07 12.48
N ASN A 110 -8.34 4.70 12.68
CA ASN A 110 -8.44 6.15 12.84
C ASN A 110 -7.93 6.67 14.20
N GLY A 111 -7.61 5.79 15.14
CA GLY A 111 -6.93 6.15 16.40
C GLY A 111 -5.44 6.41 16.23
N LEU A 112 -4.83 5.82 15.20
CA LEU A 112 -3.39 5.86 14.96
C LEU A 112 -2.97 6.89 13.90
N TYR A 113 -3.83 7.20 12.94
CA TYR A 113 -3.52 8.10 11.83
C TYR A 113 -4.63 9.14 11.62
N THR A 114 -4.26 10.40 11.38
CA THR A 114 -5.19 11.49 11.10
C THR A 114 -5.23 11.76 9.61
N ARG A 115 -6.39 11.58 9.00
CA ARG A 115 -6.61 11.71 7.56
C ARG A 115 -7.11 13.10 7.18
N GLN A 116 -6.78 13.52 5.97
CA GLN A 116 -7.30 14.71 5.33
C GLN A 116 -8.55 14.39 4.49
N GLY A 117 -9.21 15.42 3.96
CA GLY A 117 -10.38 15.24 3.13
C GLY A 117 -11.69 15.22 3.90
N ILE A 118 -12.77 14.88 3.18
CA ILE A 118 -14.10 14.73 3.77
C ILE A 118 -14.40 13.24 3.96
N SER A 119 -14.75 12.83 5.18
CA SER A 119 -15.18 11.46 5.45
C SER A 119 -16.60 11.21 4.95
N ILE A 120 -16.90 9.93 4.64
CA ILE A 120 -18.29 9.49 4.32
C ILE A 120 -19.22 9.89 5.47
N LYS A 121 -18.76 9.87 6.71
CA LYS A 121 -19.52 10.22 7.90
C LYS A 121 -19.98 11.67 7.92
N GLU A 122 -19.14 12.60 7.42
CA GLU A 122 -19.43 14.04 7.35
C GLU A 122 -20.32 14.42 6.16
N MET A 123 -20.43 13.53 5.17
CA MET A 123 -21.18 13.77 3.95
C MET A 123 -22.70 13.71 4.17
N SER A 124 -23.43 14.61 3.51
CA SER A 124 -24.88 14.45 3.33
C SER A 124 -25.20 13.20 2.49
N VAL A 125 -26.44 12.77 2.51
CA VAL A 125 -26.89 11.62 1.70
C VAL A 125 -26.57 11.80 0.20
N ASP A 126 -26.75 13.01 -0.33
CA ASP A 126 -26.50 13.27 -1.75
C ASP A 126 -24.99 13.35 -2.05
N GLN A 127 -24.19 13.93 -1.15
CA GLN A 127 -22.72 13.90 -1.28
C GLN A 127 -22.18 12.47 -1.26
N ARG A 128 -22.68 11.59 -0.39
CA ARG A 128 -22.32 10.16 -0.36
C ARG A 128 -22.62 9.47 -1.70
N LYS A 129 -23.80 9.74 -2.28
CA LYS A 129 -24.15 9.19 -3.60
C LYS A 129 -23.15 9.62 -4.67
N LEU A 130 -22.72 10.89 -4.66
CA LEU A 130 -21.77 11.42 -5.63
C LEU A 130 -20.36 10.88 -5.42
N ALA A 131 -19.89 10.74 -4.17
CA ALA A 131 -18.62 10.10 -3.84
C ALA A 131 -18.58 8.63 -4.32
N PHE A 132 -19.62 7.86 -4.04
CA PHE A 132 -19.72 6.48 -4.54
C PHE A 132 -19.93 6.42 -6.06
N LYS A 133 -20.53 7.44 -6.67
CA LYS A 133 -20.61 7.54 -8.14
C LYS A 133 -19.23 7.74 -8.77
N LEU A 134 -18.37 8.55 -8.16
CA LEU A 134 -16.97 8.69 -8.58
C LEU A 134 -16.23 7.34 -8.54
N MET A 135 -16.34 6.61 -7.43
CA MET A 135 -15.79 5.27 -7.34
C MET A 135 -16.36 4.31 -8.39
N GLN A 136 -17.69 4.37 -8.63
CA GLN A 136 -18.38 3.51 -9.61
C GLN A 136 -17.88 3.73 -11.04
N GLU A 137 -17.56 4.97 -11.41
CA GLU A 137 -17.06 5.29 -12.75
C GLU A 137 -15.58 4.91 -12.91
N ALA A 138 -14.82 4.85 -11.83
CA ALA A 138 -13.40 4.55 -11.84
C ALA A 138 -13.10 3.04 -11.65
N LEU A 139 -13.93 2.34 -10.89
CA LEU A 139 -13.73 0.95 -10.52
C LEU A 139 -14.65 0.01 -11.33
N SER A 140 -14.28 -1.26 -11.38
CA SER A 140 -15.18 -2.33 -11.81
C SER A 140 -16.25 -2.61 -10.75
N ALA A 141 -17.29 -3.37 -11.12
CA ALA A 141 -18.28 -3.84 -10.15
C ALA A 141 -17.63 -4.67 -9.02
N LYS A 142 -16.59 -5.48 -9.35
CA LYS A 142 -15.78 -6.22 -8.37
C LYS A 142 -15.05 -5.26 -7.43
N GLY A 143 -14.32 -4.28 -7.97
CA GLY A 143 -13.53 -3.35 -7.18
C GLY A 143 -14.38 -2.46 -6.27
N LEU A 144 -15.52 -1.96 -6.76
CA LEU A 144 -16.47 -1.20 -5.95
C LEU A 144 -17.09 -2.05 -4.84
N LYS A 145 -17.47 -3.30 -5.16
CA LYS A 145 -18.00 -4.24 -4.16
C LYS A 145 -16.96 -4.53 -3.09
N LEU A 146 -15.72 -4.88 -3.48
CA LEU A 146 -14.64 -5.16 -2.55
C LEU A 146 -14.36 -3.96 -1.63
N SER A 147 -14.30 -2.73 -2.17
CA SER A 147 -14.13 -1.52 -1.37
C SER A 147 -15.22 -1.37 -0.30
N LYS A 148 -16.48 -1.58 -0.67
CA LYS A 148 -17.61 -1.53 0.28
C LYS A 148 -17.56 -2.68 1.29
N ASP A 149 -17.12 -3.86 0.89
CA ASP A 149 -17.03 -5.01 1.78
C ASP A 149 -15.88 -4.86 2.79
N ILE A 150 -14.79 -4.17 2.41
CA ILE A 150 -13.74 -3.77 3.36
C ILE A 150 -14.29 -2.78 4.40
N MET A 151 -15.03 -1.75 3.99
CA MET A 151 -15.66 -0.80 4.92
C MET A 151 -16.55 -1.52 5.96
N LYS A 152 -17.27 -2.58 5.55
CA LYS A 152 -18.10 -3.39 6.45
C LYS A 152 -17.29 -4.15 7.51
N THR A 153 -16.01 -4.45 7.25
CA THR A 153 -15.15 -5.10 8.25
C THR A 153 -14.88 -4.17 9.43
N ASP A 154 -14.80 -2.86 9.22
CA ASP A 154 -14.67 -1.90 10.31
C ASP A 154 -15.90 -1.87 11.22
N GLN A 155 -17.12 -1.96 10.66
CA GLN A 155 -18.32 -2.12 11.48
C GLN A 155 -18.26 -3.42 12.30
N THR A 156 -17.75 -4.50 11.70
CA THR A 156 -17.56 -5.77 12.42
C THR A 156 -16.55 -5.62 13.56
N LEU A 157 -15.41 -4.97 13.31
CA LEU A 157 -14.41 -4.68 14.36
C LEU A 157 -14.98 -3.78 15.44
N ARG A 158 -15.79 -2.78 15.09
CA ARG A 158 -16.49 -1.93 16.04
C ARG A 158 -17.34 -2.76 17.01
N GLU A 159 -18.16 -3.66 16.48
CA GLU A 159 -19.03 -4.54 17.28
C GLU A 159 -18.21 -5.50 18.18
N LEU A 160 -17.11 -6.05 17.68
CA LEU A 160 -16.20 -6.93 18.42
C LEU A 160 -15.37 -6.20 19.50
N ASN A 161 -15.24 -4.87 19.39
CA ASN A 161 -14.46 -4.04 20.31
C ASN A 161 -15.34 -3.07 21.13
N ASN A 162 -16.48 -3.53 21.63
CA ASN A 162 -17.37 -2.77 22.51
C ASN A 162 -17.84 -1.43 21.91
N ASN A 163 -18.09 -1.39 20.62
CA ASN A 163 -18.46 -0.21 19.84
C ASN A 163 -17.41 0.91 19.86
N ASP A 164 -16.12 0.56 19.88
CA ASP A 164 -15.04 1.53 19.80
C ASP A 164 -15.17 2.39 18.53
N PRO A 165 -15.27 3.72 18.66
CA PRO A 165 -15.50 4.63 17.53
C PRO A 165 -14.30 4.77 16.57
N ILE A 166 -13.13 4.23 16.90
CA ILE A 166 -11.99 4.21 15.96
C ILE A 166 -12.25 3.32 14.75
N TYR A 167 -13.13 2.33 14.90
CA TYR A 167 -13.65 1.47 13.83
C TYR A 167 -15.02 1.95 13.40
N ASP A 168 -15.16 2.39 12.16
CA ASP A 168 -16.45 2.88 11.64
C ASP A 168 -16.48 2.74 10.11
N GLU A 169 -17.53 2.09 9.58
CA GLU A 169 -17.72 1.89 8.14
C GLU A 169 -17.84 3.18 7.31
N GLU A 170 -17.96 4.33 7.97
CA GLU A 170 -18.06 5.66 7.35
C GLU A 170 -16.81 6.53 7.55
N LEU A 171 -15.78 6.06 8.24
CA LEU A 171 -14.51 6.79 8.43
C LEU A 171 -13.51 6.51 7.30
N TYR A 172 -13.96 6.75 6.08
CA TYR A 172 -13.19 6.71 4.84
C TYR A 172 -13.23 8.10 4.21
N PHE A 173 -12.06 8.64 3.89
CA PHE A 173 -11.86 10.06 3.56
C PHE A 173 -11.55 10.22 2.08
N PHE A 174 -12.21 11.17 1.43
CA PHE A 174 -11.98 11.51 0.03
C PHE A 174 -11.20 12.78 -0.11
N THR A 175 -10.19 12.76 -0.99
CA THR A 175 -9.46 13.94 -1.47
C THR A 175 -9.43 13.95 -3.00
N ILE A 176 -9.38 15.15 -3.57
CA ILE A 176 -9.23 15.38 -5.01
C ILE A 176 -7.96 16.20 -5.20
N MET A 177 -7.10 15.79 -6.11
CA MET A 177 -5.89 16.51 -6.49
C MET A 177 -6.03 17.04 -7.92
N GLY A 178 -5.80 18.34 -8.07
CA GLY A 178 -6.06 19.04 -9.33
C GLY A 178 -7.55 19.34 -9.54
N LYS A 179 -7.92 19.59 -10.79
CA LYS A 179 -9.29 19.87 -11.22
C LYS A 179 -9.71 18.82 -12.23
N PRO A 180 -10.86 18.15 -12.08
CA PRO A 180 -11.35 17.20 -13.08
C PRO A 180 -11.33 17.76 -14.49
N SER A 181 -10.62 17.09 -15.39
CA SER A 181 -10.35 17.54 -16.76
C SER A 181 -10.20 16.35 -17.70
N MET A 182 -10.44 16.59 -19.00
CA MET A 182 -10.18 15.62 -20.07
C MET A 182 -8.76 15.71 -20.61
N THR A 183 -8.02 16.79 -20.31
CA THR A 183 -6.69 17.07 -20.84
C THR A 183 -5.64 17.27 -19.76
N GLU A 184 -6.01 18.00 -18.68
CA GLU A 184 -5.10 18.31 -17.60
C GLU A 184 -5.02 17.19 -16.56
N PRO A 185 -3.86 17.02 -15.89
CA PRO A 185 -3.70 15.99 -14.86
C PRO A 185 -4.55 16.29 -13.62
N TRP A 186 -5.22 15.28 -13.14
CA TRP A 186 -5.99 15.32 -11.89
C TRP A 186 -6.15 13.93 -11.31
N GLY A 187 -6.76 13.83 -10.16
CA GLY A 187 -7.11 12.53 -9.61
C GLY A 187 -7.79 12.62 -8.27
N TRP A 188 -7.95 11.47 -7.64
CA TRP A 188 -8.62 11.34 -6.36
C TRP A 188 -7.99 10.24 -5.51
N GLN A 189 -8.19 10.35 -4.22
CA GLN A 189 -7.79 9.34 -3.26
C GLN A 189 -8.98 9.04 -2.35
N ILE A 190 -9.15 7.78 -1.96
CA ILE A 190 -9.87 7.39 -0.76
C ILE A 190 -8.86 6.77 0.20
N ASP A 191 -8.90 7.20 1.46
CA ASP A 191 -8.02 6.73 2.52
C ASP A 191 -8.85 6.36 3.76
N GLY A 192 -8.66 5.15 4.24
CA GLY A 192 -9.30 4.61 5.44
C GLY A 192 -8.62 3.34 5.93
N HIS A 193 -9.10 2.82 7.04
CA HIS A 193 -8.61 1.57 7.58
C HIS A 193 -8.78 0.44 6.57
N HIS A 194 -7.70 -0.26 6.23
CA HIS A 194 -7.65 -1.35 5.26
C HIS A 194 -8.07 -1.01 3.82
N LEU A 195 -8.38 0.25 3.47
CA LEU A 195 -8.74 0.65 2.11
C LEU A 195 -8.09 1.98 1.73
N VAL A 196 -7.14 1.92 0.82
CA VAL A 196 -6.56 3.10 0.18
C VAL A 196 -6.53 2.90 -1.33
N ILE A 197 -7.05 3.88 -2.08
CA ILE A 197 -6.98 3.91 -3.54
C ILE A 197 -6.48 5.28 -3.96
N ASN A 198 -5.36 5.31 -4.66
CA ASN A 198 -4.87 6.48 -5.37
C ASN A 198 -5.20 6.32 -6.85
N TYR A 199 -5.87 7.29 -7.44
CA TYR A 199 -6.36 7.23 -8.81
C TYR A 199 -5.97 8.50 -9.56
N PHE A 200 -4.90 8.43 -10.34
CA PHE A 200 -4.40 9.53 -11.18
C PHE A 200 -4.92 9.40 -12.61
N ILE A 201 -5.21 10.52 -13.25
CA ILE A 201 -5.76 10.64 -14.61
C ILE A 201 -4.99 11.71 -15.36
N LEU A 202 -4.55 11.38 -16.58
CA LEU A 202 -4.02 12.33 -17.57
C LEU A 202 -4.59 11.99 -18.93
N GLY A 203 -5.49 12.85 -19.45
CA GLY A 203 -6.22 12.54 -20.66
C GLY A 203 -7.06 11.27 -20.50
N ASP A 204 -6.78 10.26 -21.30
CA ASP A 204 -7.40 8.94 -21.23
C ASP A 204 -6.52 7.86 -20.55
N GLN A 205 -5.34 8.26 -20.03
CA GLN A 205 -4.48 7.38 -19.23
C GLN A 205 -4.83 7.43 -17.75
N VAL A 206 -4.73 6.27 -17.11
CA VAL A 206 -5.03 6.08 -15.69
C VAL A 206 -3.88 5.34 -15.01
N VAL A 207 -3.48 5.83 -13.83
CA VAL A 207 -2.63 5.11 -12.88
C VAL A 207 -3.39 4.95 -11.58
N MET A 208 -3.76 3.71 -11.25
CA MET A 208 -4.46 3.38 -10.00
C MET A 208 -3.48 2.68 -9.06
N THR A 209 -2.52 3.44 -8.56
CA THR A 209 -1.52 2.98 -7.56
C THR A 209 -0.92 4.16 -6.80
N PRO A 210 -0.49 3.98 -5.53
CA PRO A 210 -0.65 2.77 -4.71
C PRO A 210 -2.11 2.41 -4.43
N VAL A 211 -2.41 1.11 -4.38
CA VAL A 211 -3.70 0.62 -3.86
C VAL A 211 -3.41 -0.34 -2.73
N PHE A 212 -3.88 0.00 -1.54
CA PHE A 212 -3.88 -0.89 -0.40
C PHE A 212 -5.31 -1.39 -0.15
N MET A 213 -5.47 -2.71 -0.05
CA MET A 213 -6.73 -3.34 0.30
C MET A 213 -6.43 -4.48 1.28
N GLY A 214 -7.11 -4.47 2.42
CA GLY A 214 -6.96 -5.48 3.47
C GLY A 214 -8.25 -5.74 4.22
N GLY A 215 -8.17 -6.49 5.28
CA GLY A 215 -9.31 -6.71 6.16
C GLY A 215 -9.00 -7.64 7.33
N GLU A 216 -9.67 -7.35 8.42
CA GLU A 216 -9.76 -8.15 9.64
C GLU A 216 -11.15 -7.92 10.24
N PRO A 217 -11.99 -8.99 10.36
CA PRO A 217 -11.83 -10.33 9.79
C PRO A 217 -12.07 -10.34 8.28
N ILE A 218 -11.48 -11.31 7.56
CA ILE A 218 -11.81 -11.53 6.15
C ILE A 218 -13.07 -12.38 5.94
N ILE A 219 -13.54 -13.04 6.99
CA ILE A 219 -14.82 -13.76 7.06
C ILE A 219 -15.56 -13.27 8.30
N THR A 220 -16.63 -12.52 8.09
CA THR A 220 -17.49 -12.02 9.17
C THR A 220 -18.49 -13.10 9.59
N THR A 221 -18.38 -13.62 10.80
CA THR A 221 -19.23 -14.71 11.33
C THR A 221 -20.38 -14.23 12.18
N THR A 222 -20.37 -12.96 12.64
CA THR A 222 -21.36 -12.39 13.58
C THR A 222 -21.75 -10.96 13.17
N GLY A 223 -22.69 -10.35 13.87
CA GLY A 223 -23.04 -8.93 13.76
C GLY A 223 -23.79 -8.56 12.49
N LYS A 224 -23.86 -7.24 12.25
CA LYS A 224 -24.61 -6.60 11.14
C LYS A 224 -24.26 -7.17 9.77
N TYR A 225 -23.01 -7.49 9.55
CA TYR A 225 -22.48 -7.94 8.25
C TYR A 225 -22.08 -9.43 8.24
N LYS A 226 -22.72 -10.26 9.07
CA LYS A 226 -22.52 -11.71 9.03
C LYS A 226 -22.63 -12.24 7.61
N GLY A 227 -21.62 -13.01 7.16
CA GLY A 227 -21.49 -13.57 5.82
C GLY A 227 -20.65 -12.71 4.88
N ASN A 228 -20.24 -11.49 5.27
CA ASN A 228 -19.27 -10.72 4.49
C ASN A 228 -17.95 -11.49 4.37
N THR A 229 -17.45 -11.64 3.15
CA THR A 229 -16.27 -12.46 2.85
C THR A 229 -15.44 -11.76 1.78
N ILE A 230 -14.15 -11.56 2.03
CA ILE A 230 -13.20 -10.86 1.16
C ILE A 230 -11.91 -11.66 0.98
N PHE A 231 -11.14 -11.40 -0.08
CA PHE A 231 -9.79 -11.95 -0.40
C PHE A 231 -9.69 -13.48 -0.53
N GLN A 232 -10.81 -14.20 -0.69
CA GLN A 232 -10.76 -15.66 -0.84
C GLN A 232 -10.09 -16.09 -2.15
N ASP A 233 -10.36 -15.36 -3.24
CA ASP A 233 -9.77 -15.67 -4.55
C ASP A 233 -8.28 -15.37 -4.56
N GLU A 234 -7.86 -14.19 -4.05
CA GLU A 234 -6.46 -13.78 -3.96
C GLU A 234 -5.63 -14.80 -3.15
N GLN A 235 -6.17 -15.25 -2.02
CA GLN A 235 -5.57 -16.25 -1.16
C GLN A 235 -5.49 -17.63 -1.83
N ASN A 236 -6.61 -18.11 -2.35
CA ASN A 236 -6.70 -19.50 -2.86
C ASN A 236 -6.00 -19.67 -4.21
N ILE A 237 -6.12 -18.69 -5.12
CA ILE A 237 -5.43 -18.72 -6.41
C ILE A 237 -3.93 -18.57 -6.20
N GLY A 238 -3.49 -17.72 -5.24
CA GLY A 238 -2.08 -17.56 -4.88
C GLY A 238 -1.47 -18.87 -4.37
N LEU A 239 -2.13 -19.54 -3.43
CA LEU A 239 -1.71 -20.84 -2.93
C LEU A 239 -1.72 -21.91 -4.03
N GLY A 240 -2.78 -21.98 -4.82
CA GLY A 240 -2.91 -22.92 -5.94
C GLY A 240 -1.83 -22.69 -7.01
N PHE A 241 -1.45 -21.44 -7.28
CA PHE A 241 -0.33 -21.14 -8.17
C PHE A 241 0.99 -21.70 -7.61
N MET A 242 1.32 -21.41 -6.35
CA MET A 242 2.51 -21.93 -5.69
C MET A 242 2.57 -23.46 -5.72
N GLN A 243 1.45 -24.12 -5.44
CA GLN A 243 1.35 -25.59 -5.47
C GLN A 243 1.47 -26.18 -6.88
N SER A 244 1.16 -25.42 -7.94
CA SER A 244 1.27 -25.86 -9.34
C SER A 244 2.71 -25.82 -9.89
N LEU A 245 3.65 -25.23 -9.16
CA LEU A 245 5.06 -25.19 -9.52
C LEU A 245 5.74 -26.53 -9.24
N SER A 246 6.74 -26.90 -10.04
CA SER A 246 7.59 -28.07 -9.74
C SER A 246 8.38 -27.87 -8.44
N ALA A 247 8.86 -28.95 -7.81
CA ALA A 247 9.65 -28.85 -6.58
C ALA A 247 10.88 -27.93 -6.72
N ALA A 248 11.55 -27.95 -7.87
CA ALA A 248 12.70 -27.08 -8.16
C ALA A 248 12.26 -25.60 -8.25
N GLN A 249 11.15 -25.30 -8.93
CA GLN A 249 10.60 -23.96 -9.05
C GLN A 249 10.07 -23.44 -7.71
N GLN A 250 9.43 -24.28 -6.89
CA GLN A 250 9.00 -23.91 -5.54
C GLN A 250 10.18 -23.52 -4.67
N LYS A 251 11.28 -24.30 -4.72
CA LYS A 251 12.51 -23.98 -3.99
C LYS A 251 13.10 -22.63 -4.40
N GLU A 252 13.03 -22.27 -5.67
CA GLU A 252 13.51 -20.97 -6.16
C GLU A 252 12.55 -19.84 -5.77
N ALA A 253 11.24 -20.07 -5.79
CA ALA A 253 10.23 -19.08 -5.41
C ALA A 253 10.26 -18.75 -3.91
N ILE A 254 10.56 -19.72 -3.04
CA ILE A 254 10.63 -19.56 -1.58
C ILE A 254 11.87 -18.76 -1.21
N ILE A 255 11.66 -17.52 -0.73
CA ILE A 255 12.73 -16.64 -0.24
C ILE A 255 12.92 -16.74 1.29
N SER A 256 11.95 -17.30 2.00
CA SER A 256 12.02 -17.67 3.43
C SER A 256 10.91 -18.68 3.75
N GLU A 257 11.19 -19.64 4.61
CA GLU A 257 10.18 -20.52 5.20
C GLU A 257 9.57 -19.93 6.48
N ASP A 258 10.28 -18.98 7.10
CA ASP A 258 9.84 -18.30 8.32
C ASP A 258 8.89 -17.14 7.97
N LYS A 259 7.60 -17.36 8.24
CA LYS A 259 6.54 -16.37 8.04
C LYS A 259 6.38 -15.51 9.29
N GLY A 260 6.86 -14.26 9.19
CA GLY A 260 6.65 -13.27 10.24
C GLY A 260 5.20 -12.77 10.31
N ARG A 261 4.92 -11.96 11.32
CA ARG A 261 3.59 -11.35 11.53
C ARG A 261 3.20 -10.35 10.43
N ASN A 262 4.18 -9.71 9.80
CA ASN A 262 4.04 -8.80 8.66
C ASN A 262 5.28 -8.95 7.76
N ASN A 263 5.07 -9.27 6.49
CA ASN A 263 6.12 -9.39 5.49
C ASN A 263 6.00 -8.36 4.35
N ILE A 264 4.95 -7.54 4.33
CA ILE A 264 4.78 -6.49 3.30
C ILE A 264 5.94 -5.49 3.37
N ARG A 265 6.44 -5.11 2.20
CA ARG A 265 7.58 -4.21 2.03
C ARG A 265 7.17 -2.81 1.58
N ALA A 266 6.04 -2.68 0.89
CA ALA A 266 5.69 -1.51 0.11
C ALA A 266 4.37 -0.85 0.53
N GLU A 267 3.95 -0.97 1.80
CA GLU A 267 2.78 -0.29 2.35
C GLU A 267 3.04 1.20 2.68
N ALA A 268 2.26 1.82 3.53
CA ALA A 268 2.36 3.24 3.87
C ALA A 268 3.79 3.71 4.18
N PHE A 269 4.12 4.96 3.83
CA PHE A 269 5.43 5.59 4.04
C PHE A 269 6.61 4.88 3.37
N SER A 270 6.35 4.12 2.32
CA SER A 270 7.35 3.34 1.57
C SER A 270 7.51 3.82 0.13
N ASP A 271 7.40 5.12 -0.12
CA ASP A 271 7.43 5.67 -1.48
C ASP A 271 8.84 5.71 -2.10
N ASN A 272 9.88 5.62 -1.27
CA ASN A 272 11.28 5.64 -1.72
C ASN A 272 12.00 4.40 -1.20
N LYS A 273 11.60 3.22 -1.67
CA LYS A 273 12.12 1.96 -1.15
C LYS A 273 12.77 1.11 -2.22
N THR A 274 13.97 0.60 -1.90
CA THR A 274 14.63 -0.41 -2.72
C THR A 274 14.04 -1.79 -2.43
N VAL A 275 13.48 -2.42 -3.46
CA VAL A 275 12.94 -3.78 -3.44
C VAL A 275 13.49 -4.51 -4.65
N ASP A 276 14.50 -5.34 -4.47
CA ASP A 276 15.10 -6.11 -5.55
C ASP A 276 14.20 -7.27 -6.01
N TYR A 277 14.37 -7.66 -7.26
CA TYR A 277 13.72 -8.85 -7.80
C TYR A 277 14.24 -10.10 -7.09
N GLN A 278 13.36 -10.94 -6.61
CA GLN A 278 13.67 -12.17 -5.88
C GLN A 278 12.70 -13.29 -6.24
N GLY A 279 13.12 -14.53 -6.04
CA GLY A 279 12.31 -15.70 -6.29
C GLY A 279 12.37 -16.22 -7.73
N LEU A 280 11.33 -16.88 -8.18
CA LEU A 280 11.25 -17.54 -9.48
C LEU A 280 10.93 -16.55 -10.60
N VAL A 281 11.84 -16.41 -11.57
CA VAL A 281 11.60 -15.61 -12.78
C VAL A 281 10.71 -16.36 -13.77
N THR A 282 9.81 -15.65 -14.44
CA THR A 282 8.82 -16.24 -15.37
C THR A 282 9.43 -16.91 -16.58
N THR A 283 10.65 -16.55 -17.00
CA THR A 283 11.37 -17.25 -18.08
C THR A 283 11.62 -18.72 -17.78
N LYS A 284 11.60 -19.14 -16.51
CA LYS A 284 11.72 -20.54 -16.06
C LYS A 284 10.37 -21.23 -15.89
N MET A 285 9.26 -20.56 -16.24
CA MET A 285 7.90 -21.10 -16.13
C MET A 285 7.42 -21.64 -17.47
N SER A 286 6.58 -22.68 -17.44
CA SER A 286 5.84 -23.13 -18.62
C SER A 286 4.81 -22.10 -19.07
N LYS A 287 4.31 -22.22 -20.29
CA LYS A 287 3.24 -21.35 -20.80
C LYS A 287 2.00 -21.39 -19.87
N GLU A 288 1.61 -22.57 -19.42
CA GLU A 288 0.48 -22.74 -18.51
C GLU A 288 0.71 -22.04 -17.16
N GLN A 289 1.92 -22.14 -16.61
CA GLN A 289 2.28 -21.45 -15.36
C GLN A 289 2.28 -19.94 -15.53
N LYS A 290 2.78 -19.40 -16.65
CA LYS A 290 2.69 -17.97 -16.98
C LYS A 290 1.23 -17.49 -17.04
N GLU A 291 0.32 -18.27 -17.64
CA GLU A 291 -1.12 -17.93 -17.69
C GLU A 291 -1.75 -17.96 -16.29
N LYS A 292 -1.39 -18.91 -15.42
CA LYS A 292 -1.85 -18.95 -14.02
C LYS A 292 -1.35 -17.72 -13.23
N LEU A 293 -0.09 -17.31 -13.41
CA LEU A 293 0.45 -16.10 -12.78
C LEU A 293 -0.27 -14.84 -13.27
N LEU A 294 -0.56 -14.74 -14.57
CA LEU A 294 -1.37 -13.65 -15.13
C LEU A 294 -2.81 -13.66 -14.60
N ALA A 295 -3.40 -14.84 -14.36
CA ALA A 295 -4.72 -14.97 -13.75
C ALA A 295 -4.71 -14.47 -12.30
N LEU A 296 -3.67 -14.79 -11.51
CA LEU A 296 -3.47 -14.25 -10.16
C LEU A 296 -3.29 -12.74 -10.19
N THR A 297 -2.44 -12.21 -11.07
CA THR A 297 -2.23 -10.77 -11.27
C THR A 297 -3.55 -10.06 -11.58
N ARG A 298 -4.38 -10.67 -12.42
CA ARG A 298 -5.68 -10.13 -12.82
C ARG A 298 -6.64 -9.97 -11.65
N GLN A 299 -6.53 -10.75 -10.55
CA GLN A 299 -7.39 -10.57 -9.36
C GLN A 299 -7.28 -9.15 -8.81
N TYR A 300 -6.09 -8.56 -8.85
CA TYR A 300 -5.82 -7.20 -8.37
C TYR A 300 -6.19 -6.13 -9.42
N ILE A 301 -5.74 -6.33 -10.66
CA ILE A 301 -5.92 -5.34 -11.72
C ILE A 301 -7.39 -5.21 -12.14
N SER A 302 -8.19 -6.27 -12.05
CA SER A 302 -9.62 -6.23 -12.36
C SER A 302 -10.49 -5.41 -11.38
N ASN A 303 -9.92 -4.86 -10.32
CA ASN A 303 -10.58 -3.85 -9.49
C ASN A 303 -10.72 -2.51 -10.23
N MET A 304 -9.86 -2.21 -11.21
CA MET A 304 -10.03 -1.08 -12.13
C MET A 304 -11.20 -1.30 -13.08
N ARG A 305 -11.77 -0.21 -13.62
CA ARG A 305 -12.73 -0.28 -14.71
C ARG A 305 -12.17 -1.11 -15.88
N GLU A 306 -13.00 -1.92 -16.50
CA GLU A 306 -12.60 -2.99 -17.44
C GLU A 306 -11.65 -2.49 -18.56
N GLY A 307 -11.97 -1.36 -19.20
CA GLY A 307 -11.13 -0.81 -20.29
C GLY A 307 -9.70 -0.50 -19.79
N HIS A 308 -9.57 0.21 -18.67
CA HIS A 308 -8.27 0.55 -18.09
C HIS A 308 -7.56 -0.67 -17.52
N ALA A 309 -8.30 -1.63 -16.94
CA ALA A 309 -7.74 -2.90 -16.49
C ALA A 309 -7.11 -3.68 -17.65
N LYS A 310 -7.76 -3.70 -18.83
CA LYS A 310 -7.24 -4.33 -20.04
C LYS A 310 -5.91 -3.69 -20.46
N ILE A 311 -5.85 -2.36 -20.56
CA ILE A 311 -4.63 -1.60 -20.89
C ILE A 311 -3.49 -1.94 -19.90
N LYS A 312 -3.77 -1.93 -18.59
CA LYS A 312 -2.76 -2.27 -17.58
C LYS A 312 -2.28 -3.72 -17.70
N MET A 313 -3.19 -4.68 -17.96
CA MET A 313 -2.81 -6.08 -18.19
C MET A 313 -1.99 -6.28 -19.47
N GLU A 314 -2.24 -5.52 -20.54
CA GLU A 314 -1.42 -5.54 -21.74
C GLU A 314 0.00 -5.00 -21.47
N ASP A 315 0.12 -3.97 -20.67
CA ASP A 315 1.40 -3.42 -20.22
C ASP A 315 2.19 -4.43 -19.37
N ILE A 316 1.54 -5.07 -18.41
CA ILE A 316 2.14 -6.14 -17.59
C ILE A 316 2.62 -7.31 -18.47
N LYS A 317 1.84 -7.71 -19.48
CA LYS A 317 2.23 -8.80 -20.39
C LYS A 317 3.49 -8.51 -21.18
N LYS A 318 3.75 -7.24 -21.57
CA LYS A 318 4.98 -6.84 -22.26
C LYS A 318 6.23 -7.06 -21.41
N HIS A 319 6.08 -6.99 -20.10
CA HIS A 319 7.15 -7.17 -19.12
C HIS A 319 7.11 -8.56 -18.45
N LEU A 320 6.35 -9.50 -18.99
CA LEU A 320 6.16 -10.81 -18.37
C LEU A 320 7.49 -11.55 -18.17
N ASP A 321 8.39 -11.55 -19.15
CA ASP A 321 9.68 -12.23 -19.05
C ASP A 321 10.64 -11.56 -18.02
N ASN A 322 10.33 -10.34 -17.61
CA ASN A 322 10.99 -9.60 -16.54
C ASN A 322 10.09 -9.54 -15.28
N THR A 323 9.42 -10.63 -14.96
CA THR A 323 8.55 -10.73 -13.79
C THR A 323 9.02 -11.87 -12.88
N TRP A 324 9.04 -11.62 -11.57
CA TRP A 324 9.43 -12.56 -10.54
C TRP A 324 8.27 -12.85 -9.61
N PHE A 325 8.22 -14.09 -9.14
CA PHE A 325 7.31 -14.55 -8.11
C PHE A 325 8.09 -14.99 -6.87
N SER A 326 7.80 -14.40 -5.71
CA SER A 326 8.42 -14.74 -4.44
C SER A 326 7.37 -15.26 -3.47
N TRP A 327 7.81 -16.15 -2.56
CA TRP A 327 6.98 -16.75 -1.53
C TRP A 327 7.70 -16.77 -0.18
N ILE A 328 6.92 -16.53 0.90
CA ILE A 328 7.36 -16.74 2.29
C ILE A 328 6.33 -17.60 3.01
N GLY A 329 6.79 -18.59 3.75
CA GLY A 329 5.96 -19.48 4.56
C GLY A 329 5.72 -20.84 3.95
N LYS A 330 4.86 -21.60 4.61
CA LYS A 330 4.47 -22.96 4.19
C LYS A 330 3.53 -22.92 2.97
N LYS A 331 3.26 -24.08 2.37
CA LYS A 331 2.42 -24.24 1.17
C LYS A 331 1.39 -25.36 1.27
N ASP A 332 1.13 -25.83 2.48
CA ASP A 332 0.04 -26.78 2.73
C ASP A 332 -1.33 -26.07 2.66
N LYS A 333 -2.42 -26.84 2.73
CA LYS A 333 -3.79 -26.36 2.52
C LYS A 333 -4.19 -25.18 3.41
N ASP A 334 -3.75 -25.18 4.66
CA ASP A 334 -4.15 -24.19 5.67
C ASP A 334 -3.00 -23.21 6.00
N ALA A 335 -1.96 -23.19 5.15
CA ALA A 335 -0.79 -22.37 5.36
C ALA A 335 -1.12 -20.87 5.47
N VAL A 336 -0.39 -20.19 6.34
CA VAL A 336 -0.23 -18.73 6.31
C VAL A 336 1.02 -18.41 5.49
N PHE A 337 0.92 -17.41 4.63
CA PHE A 337 1.96 -17.10 3.66
C PHE A 337 1.96 -15.64 3.24
N TYR A 338 3.03 -15.26 2.57
CA TYR A 338 3.18 -14.05 1.79
C TYR A 338 3.58 -14.43 0.38
N TYR A 339 3.11 -13.69 -0.62
CA TYR A 339 3.67 -13.72 -1.95
C TYR A 339 3.83 -12.33 -2.54
N ARG A 340 4.78 -12.23 -3.49
CA ARG A 340 5.03 -11.02 -4.26
C ARG A 340 5.16 -11.35 -5.74
N ILE A 341 4.50 -10.55 -6.59
CA ILE A 341 4.68 -10.49 -8.03
C ILE A 341 5.37 -9.17 -8.33
N HIS A 342 6.56 -9.19 -8.91
CA HIS A 342 7.35 -7.99 -9.11
C HIS A 342 7.95 -7.94 -10.51
N SER A 343 7.70 -6.84 -11.22
CA SER A 343 8.25 -6.50 -12.55
C SER A 343 8.59 -5.00 -12.61
N PRO A 344 9.19 -4.50 -13.71
CA PRO A 344 9.43 -3.07 -13.88
C PRO A 344 8.17 -2.20 -13.80
N VAL A 345 6.99 -2.74 -14.10
CA VAL A 345 5.75 -1.96 -14.23
C VAL A 345 4.67 -2.31 -13.19
N ILE A 346 4.88 -3.34 -12.40
CA ILE A 346 3.93 -3.74 -11.34
C ILE A 346 4.64 -4.42 -10.18
N LEU A 347 4.25 -4.07 -8.96
CA LEU A 347 4.55 -4.81 -7.74
C LEU A 347 3.23 -5.10 -7.04
N ILE A 348 2.98 -6.35 -6.74
CA ILE A 348 1.83 -6.83 -5.97
C ILE A 348 2.38 -7.61 -4.80
N GLU A 349 1.91 -7.31 -3.59
CA GLU A 349 2.18 -8.10 -2.39
C GLU A 349 0.86 -8.54 -1.77
N PHE A 350 0.84 -9.75 -1.30
CA PHE A 350 -0.22 -10.35 -0.48
C PHE A 350 0.40 -10.91 0.78
N ASP A 351 -0.20 -10.65 1.93
CA ASP A 351 0.34 -11.09 3.20
C ASP A 351 -0.75 -11.46 4.21
N HIS A 352 -0.62 -12.61 4.83
CA HIS A 352 -1.33 -12.95 6.05
C HIS A 352 -0.70 -12.23 7.24
N GLN A 353 -1.49 -11.49 8.00
CA GLN A 353 -1.03 -10.65 9.10
C GLN A 353 -1.30 -11.28 10.47
N GLY A 354 -0.56 -10.85 11.48
CA GLY A 354 -0.94 -11.10 12.88
C GLY A 354 -2.18 -10.29 13.25
N PRO A 355 -3.06 -10.82 14.14
CA PRO A 355 -4.27 -10.12 14.54
C PRO A 355 -3.97 -8.81 15.27
N ILE A 356 -4.75 -7.77 14.99
CA ILE A 356 -4.67 -6.43 15.59
C ILE A 356 -6.01 -6.03 16.19
N GLY A 357 -7.07 -5.94 15.37
CA GLY A 357 -8.40 -5.54 15.78
C GLY A 357 -9.17 -6.67 16.48
N ILE A 358 -8.93 -7.92 16.11
CA ILE A 358 -9.47 -9.08 16.81
C ILE A 358 -8.53 -9.46 17.96
N LYS A 359 -8.99 -9.22 19.19
CA LYS A 359 -8.20 -9.47 20.40
C LYS A 359 -8.19 -10.97 20.74
N GLY A 360 -7.01 -11.48 21.09
CA GLY A 360 -6.81 -12.88 21.52
C GLY A 360 -5.40 -13.10 22.04
N PRO A 361 -5.11 -14.28 22.61
CA PRO A 361 -3.77 -14.62 23.12
C PRO A 361 -2.76 -14.85 22.00
N ASP A 362 -3.21 -15.36 20.85
CA ASP A 362 -2.38 -15.61 19.69
C ASP A 362 -2.08 -14.32 18.95
N ARG A 363 -0.83 -14.12 18.58
CA ARG A 363 -0.33 -12.95 17.86
C ARG A 363 0.32 -13.33 16.54
N GLU A 364 0.41 -14.61 16.21
CA GLU A 364 0.99 -15.10 14.99
C GLU A 364 0.14 -14.71 13.76
N ALA A 365 0.75 -14.77 12.58
CA ALA A 365 0.03 -14.51 11.35
C ALA A 365 -1.12 -15.49 11.16
N THR A 366 -2.27 -14.99 10.70
CA THR A 366 -3.51 -15.74 10.57
C THR A 366 -4.13 -15.55 9.19
N ARG A 367 -4.84 -16.57 8.72
CA ARG A 367 -5.63 -16.47 7.50
C ARG A 367 -6.82 -15.51 7.59
N ASN A 368 -7.15 -15.02 8.78
CA ASN A 368 -8.29 -14.12 9.02
C ASN A 368 -7.92 -12.63 9.03
N HIS A 369 -6.63 -12.29 8.80
CA HIS A 369 -6.16 -10.93 8.61
C HIS A 369 -5.27 -10.87 7.37
N ILE A 370 -5.68 -10.14 6.36
CA ILE A 370 -4.98 -10.06 5.06
C ILE A 370 -4.70 -8.61 4.72
N HIS A 371 -3.46 -8.37 4.26
CA HIS A 371 -3.06 -7.13 3.61
C HIS A 371 -2.65 -7.41 2.17
N THR A 372 -3.04 -6.52 1.27
CA THR A 372 -2.56 -6.51 -0.12
C THR A 372 -2.13 -5.10 -0.52
N ILE A 373 -1.09 -5.00 -1.32
CA ILE A 373 -0.64 -3.73 -1.91
C ILE A 373 -0.33 -3.90 -3.38
N VAL A 374 -0.74 -2.93 -4.19
CA VAL A 374 -0.39 -2.82 -5.60
C VAL A 374 0.33 -1.51 -5.82
N ARG A 375 1.52 -1.57 -6.42
CA ARG A 375 2.36 -0.41 -6.75
C ARG A 375 2.73 -0.41 -8.23
N THR A 376 3.06 0.76 -8.75
CA THR A 376 3.73 0.93 -10.04
C THR A 376 5.16 1.39 -9.79
N PRO A 377 6.16 0.46 -9.82
CA PRO A 377 7.56 0.78 -9.59
C PRO A 377 8.13 1.81 -10.58
N ASN A 378 9.39 2.18 -10.38
CA ASN A 378 10.12 3.07 -11.28
C ASN A 378 9.50 4.46 -11.41
N GLY A 379 8.93 4.97 -10.30
CA GLY A 379 8.56 6.37 -10.18
C GLY A 379 7.15 6.72 -10.66
N ASN A 380 6.30 5.74 -11.02
CA ASN A 380 4.97 6.07 -11.56
C ASN A 380 3.78 5.73 -10.64
N ASP A 381 3.98 5.46 -9.36
CA ASP A 381 2.88 5.55 -8.40
C ASP A 381 2.34 6.99 -8.38
N TYR A 382 1.06 7.15 -8.12
CA TYR A 382 0.36 8.45 -8.18
C TYR A 382 0.45 9.13 -9.57
N GLY A 383 0.86 8.42 -10.63
CA GLY A 383 1.11 8.99 -11.95
C GLY A 383 2.28 9.98 -11.98
N LYS A 384 3.22 9.93 -11.03
CA LYS A 384 4.30 10.93 -10.87
C LYS A 384 5.21 11.03 -12.10
N ASP A 385 5.52 9.90 -12.77
CA ASP A 385 6.33 9.94 -14.00
C ASP A 385 5.56 10.59 -15.16
N LEU A 386 4.29 10.23 -15.35
CA LEU A 386 3.41 10.88 -16.35
C LEU A 386 3.25 12.38 -16.08
N LEU A 387 3.01 12.76 -14.83
CA LEU A 387 2.90 14.16 -14.42
C LEU A 387 4.19 14.94 -14.73
N LYS A 388 5.34 14.35 -14.43
CA LYS A 388 6.65 14.96 -14.73
C LYS A 388 6.87 15.18 -16.23
N GLN A 389 6.50 14.19 -17.07
CA GLN A 389 6.57 14.31 -18.52
C GLN A 389 5.65 15.43 -19.02
N HIS A 390 4.37 15.46 -18.59
CA HIS A 390 3.39 16.48 -18.94
C HIS A 390 3.87 17.90 -18.60
N ILE A 391 4.37 18.11 -17.37
CA ILE A 391 4.91 19.41 -16.96
C ILE A 391 6.08 19.83 -17.83
N LYS A 392 7.00 18.90 -18.14
CA LYS A 392 8.16 19.21 -19.01
C LYS A 392 7.74 19.62 -20.40
N GLU A 393 6.76 18.96 -21.02
CA GLU A 393 6.28 19.28 -22.36
C GLU A 393 5.56 20.64 -22.42
N HIS A 394 4.74 20.97 -21.43
CA HIS A 394 3.92 22.19 -21.40
C HIS A 394 4.62 23.42 -20.82
N HIS A 395 5.72 23.27 -20.06
CA HIS A 395 6.46 24.37 -19.43
C HIS A 395 7.84 24.63 -20.07
N SER A 396 8.26 23.85 -21.06
CA SER A 396 9.52 24.06 -21.80
C SER A 396 9.42 25.20 -22.84
N HIS A 397 8.25 25.84 -22.97
CA HIS A 397 7.97 26.90 -23.97
C HIS A 397 7.64 28.26 -23.32
N LYS A 398 8.00 28.45 -22.06
CA LYS A 398 7.91 29.78 -21.39
C LYS A 398 9.27 30.35 -21.06
#